data_19c04f4c8e315822b131363442a4a757
#
_entry.id   19c04f4c8e315822b131363442a4a757
#
_cell.length_a   1.000
_cell.length_b   1.000
_cell.length_c   1.000
_cell.angle_alpha   90.00
_cell.angle_beta   90.00
_cell.angle_gamma   90.00
#
_symmetry.space_group_name_H-M   'P 1'
#
loop_
_entity.id
_entity.type
_entity.pdbx_description
1 polymer ?
#
loop_
_entity_poly.entity_id
_entity_poly.type
_entity_poly.pdbx_seq_one_letter_code
_entity_poly.pdbx_strand_id
1 'polypeptide(L)'
;MKEVLFTITENRPLAPQVYALRLCGDTSAITAPGQFLELQLPGFFLRRPLSVCDWDDAGVTILYKVVGKGTDWLSQCRPGQTLGALTGLGNGFDVAACGETTLLIGGGIGVPPMYGLARRLLAAGKTPNAILGFNTAQERFYEEEFRALGVQTVVTTADGSYGVRGFVTDALPEVYDTFCACGPLPMLRALCRAADKPGFLSLEARMGCGFGACMGCTIETLNGPKRVCREGPVFRK
;
A
#
# COMPACT_ATOMS: atom_id res chain seq x y z
N MET A 1 0.66 -10.45 15.40
CA MET A 1 -0.10 -9.25 15.83
C MET A 1 0.42 -8.80 17.18
N LYS A 2 0.71 -7.54 17.34
CA LYS A 2 1.26 -6.91 18.54
C LYS A 2 0.64 -5.53 18.74
N GLU A 3 0.36 -5.12 19.97
CA GLU A 3 -0.01 -3.74 20.28
C GLU A 3 1.26 -2.97 20.61
N VAL A 4 1.43 -1.81 19.97
CA VAL A 4 2.64 -0.97 20.08
C VAL A 4 2.22 0.47 20.27
N LEU A 5 2.94 1.19 21.13
CA LEU A 5 2.87 2.64 21.22
C LEU A 5 3.97 3.23 20.35
N PHE A 6 3.59 3.94 19.31
CA PHE A 6 4.50 4.61 18.40
C PHE A 6 4.61 6.09 18.70
N THR A 7 5.80 6.67 18.49
CA THR A 7 6.03 8.11 18.52
C THR A 7 6.11 8.64 17.09
N ILE A 8 5.35 9.68 16.78
CA ILE A 8 5.44 10.38 15.49
C ILE A 8 6.78 11.12 15.45
N THR A 9 7.59 10.81 14.45
CA THR A 9 8.85 11.53 14.19
C THR A 9 8.75 12.46 12.98
N GLU A 10 7.85 12.18 12.05
CA GLU A 10 7.56 13.00 10.90
C GLU A 10 6.09 12.86 10.51
N ASN A 11 5.46 13.97 10.10
CA ASN A 11 4.13 13.99 9.49
C ASN A 11 4.09 15.18 8.53
N ARG A 12 4.31 14.94 7.23
CA ARG A 12 4.43 15.99 6.23
C ARG A 12 3.58 15.73 4.99
N PRO A 13 3.07 16.77 4.33
CA PRO A 13 2.39 16.62 3.06
C PRO A 13 3.37 16.17 1.95
N LEU A 14 2.88 15.35 1.04
CA LEU A 14 3.58 14.90 -0.18
C LEU A 14 2.90 15.40 -1.45
N ALA A 15 1.57 15.37 -1.47
CA ALA A 15 0.72 15.79 -2.56
C ALA A 15 -0.61 16.29 -1.98
N PRO A 16 -1.52 16.85 -2.77
CA PRO A 16 -2.84 17.25 -2.27
C PRO A 16 -3.53 16.13 -1.51
N GLN A 17 -3.85 16.39 -0.24
CA GLN A 17 -4.48 15.43 0.68
C GLN A 17 -3.66 14.15 1.00
N VAL A 18 -2.40 14.03 0.56
CA VAL A 18 -1.52 12.88 0.83
C VAL A 18 -0.40 13.29 1.75
N TYR A 19 -0.16 12.49 2.78
CA TYR A 19 0.84 12.74 3.82
C TYR A 19 1.76 11.52 3.99
N ALA A 20 3.03 11.79 4.33
CA ALA A 20 3.96 10.81 4.85
C ALA A 20 4.02 10.92 6.37
N LEU A 21 3.85 9.80 7.04
CA LEU A 21 3.90 9.65 8.49
C LEU A 21 5.02 8.65 8.84
N ARG A 22 6.03 9.11 9.59
CA ARG A 22 7.05 8.24 10.17
C ARG A 22 6.76 8.03 11.65
N LEU A 23 6.69 6.78 12.04
CA LEU A 23 6.41 6.32 13.39
C LEU A 23 7.61 5.55 13.93
N CYS A 24 8.19 6.00 15.06
CA CYS A 24 9.25 5.30 15.78
C CYS A 24 8.64 4.37 16.83
N GLY A 25 9.07 3.11 16.85
CA GLY A 25 8.57 2.08 17.77
C GLY A 25 8.88 0.68 17.27
N ASP A 26 8.38 -0.32 17.98
CA ASP A 26 8.62 -1.73 17.70
C ASP A 26 7.92 -2.19 16.42
N THR A 27 8.70 -2.55 15.43
CA THR A 27 8.25 -3.05 14.12
C THR A 27 8.38 -4.56 13.97
N SER A 28 8.83 -5.28 15.01
CA SER A 28 9.15 -6.72 14.95
C SER A 28 8.00 -7.63 14.47
N ALA A 29 6.77 -7.16 14.58
CA ALA A 29 5.60 -7.88 14.08
C ALA A 29 5.30 -7.64 12.60
N ILE A 30 5.96 -6.67 11.94
CA ILE A 30 5.81 -6.39 10.51
C ILE A 30 6.83 -7.26 9.78
N THR A 31 6.36 -8.27 9.06
CA THR A 31 7.20 -9.33 8.48
C THR A 31 7.16 -9.39 6.96
N ALA A 32 6.16 -8.78 6.33
CA ALA A 32 5.98 -8.83 4.89
C ALA A 32 5.44 -7.51 4.31
N PRO A 33 5.89 -7.11 3.10
CA PRO A 33 5.34 -5.95 2.41
C PRO A 33 3.86 -6.19 2.08
N GLY A 34 3.04 -5.13 2.16
CA GLY A 34 1.59 -5.23 1.97
C GLY A 34 0.79 -5.51 3.26
N GLN A 35 1.45 -5.77 4.40
CA GLN A 35 0.80 -5.73 5.70
C GLN A 35 0.38 -4.30 6.07
N PHE A 36 -0.52 -4.18 7.03
CA PHE A 36 -1.05 -2.91 7.50
C PHE A 36 -1.01 -2.82 9.02
N LEU A 37 -1.27 -1.65 9.55
CA LEU A 37 -1.54 -1.45 10.97
C LEU A 37 -2.87 -0.73 11.18
N GLU A 38 -3.42 -0.89 12.37
CA GLU A 38 -4.64 -0.25 12.84
C GLU A 38 -4.28 0.84 13.85
N LEU A 39 -4.17 2.11 13.40
CA LEU A 39 -3.88 3.23 14.29
C LEU A 39 -5.08 3.60 15.15
N GLN A 40 -4.86 3.71 16.44
CA GLN A 40 -5.83 4.24 17.39
C GLN A 40 -5.71 5.76 17.45
N LEU A 41 -6.75 6.45 17.05
CA LEU A 41 -6.81 7.90 17.09
C LEU A 41 -7.69 8.35 18.28
N PRO A 42 -7.20 9.27 19.13
CA PRO A 42 -7.97 9.79 20.25
C PRO A 42 -9.32 10.38 19.81
N GLY A 43 -10.40 10.03 20.51
CA GLY A 43 -11.75 10.49 20.20
C GLY A 43 -12.47 9.74 19.07
N PHE A 44 -11.83 8.72 18.47
CA PHE A 44 -12.45 7.90 17.44
C PHE A 44 -12.67 6.47 17.92
N PHE A 45 -13.87 5.94 17.73
CA PHE A 45 -14.24 4.59 18.18
C PHE A 45 -13.47 3.49 17.44
N LEU A 46 -13.38 3.57 16.11
CA LEU A 46 -12.63 2.60 15.32
C LEU A 46 -11.18 3.07 15.08
N ARG A 47 -10.26 2.13 15.07
CA ARG A 47 -8.90 2.33 14.55
C ARG A 47 -8.92 2.64 13.05
N ARG A 48 -7.81 3.10 12.51
CA ARG A 48 -7.63 3.38 11.08
C ARG A 48 -6.65 2.38 10.47
N PRO A 49 -7.13 1.49 9.57
CA PRO A 49 -6.25 0.61 8.83
C PRO A 49 -5.44 1.42 7.82
N LEU A 50 -4.13 1.35 7.94
CA LEU A 50 -3.20 2.03 7.05
C LEU A 50 -2.11 1.06 6.62
N SER A 51 -1.90 0.94 5.31
CA SER A 51 -0.89 0.06 4.74
C SER A 51 0.52 0.52 5.08
N VAL A 52 1.39 -0.43 5.37
CA VAL A 52 2.82 -0.17 5.55
C VAL A 52 3.44 0.17 4.20
N CYS A 53 4.09 1.33 4.12
CA CYS A 53 4.90 1.72 2.97
C CYS A 53 6.28 1.08 3.06
N ASP A 54 6.94 1.25 4.20
CA ASP A 54 8.27 0.68 4.47
C ASP A 54 8.52 0.62 5.99
N TRP A 55 9.48 -0.22 6.41
CA TRP A 55 9.87 -0.33 7.83
C TRP A 55 11.32 -0.77 7.97
N ASP A 56 11.89 -0.43 9.11
CA ASP A 56 13.18 -0.86 9.62
C ASP A 56 13.09 -1.10 11.14
N ASP A 57 14.19 -1.43 11.79
CA ASP A 57 14.22 -1.68 13.23
C ASP A 57 13.88 -0.43 14.08
N ALA A 58 14.00 0.77 13.51
CA ALA A 58 13.71 2.03 14.20
C ALA A 58 12.24 2.45 14.09
N GLY A 59 11.51 1.95 13.07
CA GLY A 59 10.12 2.37 12.91
C GLY A 59 9.50 2.03 11.56
N VAL A 60 8.31 2.58 11.33
CA VAL A 60 7.49 2.32 10.14
C VAL A 60 7.11 3.62 9.45
N THR A 61 7.14 3.62 8.13
CA THR A 61 6.63 4.69 7.27
C THR A 61 5.28 4.29 6.68
N ILE A 62 4.33 5.19 6.78
CA ILE A 62 2.98 5.08 6.23
C ILE A 62 2.72 6.28 5.35
N LEU A 63 2.13 6.06 4.19
CA LEU A 63 1.52 7.14 3.44
C LEU A 63 0.01 6.99 3.53
N TYR A 64 -0.68 8.11 3.76
CA TYR A 64 -2.13 8.09 3.86
C TYR A 64 -2.77 9.28 3.16
N LYS A 65 -4.00 9.09 2.70
CA LYS A 65 -4.82 10.14 2.12
C LYS A 65 -5.86 10.64 3.13
N VAL A 66 -6.04 11.93 3.21
CA VAL A 66 -7.12 12.55 4.01
C VAL A 66 -8.44 12.30 3.29
N VAL A 67 -9.27 11.42 3.84
CA VAL A 67 -10.57 11.02 3.27
C VAL A 67 -11.74 11.19 4.24
N GLY A 68 -11.47 11.62 5.48
CA GLY A 68 -12.49 11.80 6.50
C GLY A 68 -11.92 12.29 7.82
N LYS A 69 -12.78 12.51 8.81
CA LYS A 69 -12.43 13.16 10.10
C LYS A 69 -11.21 12.56 10.81
N GLY A 70 -11.03 11.22 10.76
CA GLY A 70 -9.88 10.58 11.42
C GLY A 70 -8.56 10.88 10.74
N THR A 71 -8.48 10.74 9.42
CA THR A 71 -7.26 11.07 8.66
C THR A 71 -7.02 12.59 8.59
N ASP A 72 -8.06 13.41 8.66
CA ASP A 72 -7.94 14.85 8.82
C ASP A 72 -7.32 15.21 10.19
N TRP A 73 -7.81 14.62 11.28
CA TRP A 73 -7.20 14.76 12.59
C TRP A 73 -5.72 14.31 12.58
N LEU A 74 -5.43 13.17 11.95
CA LEU A 74 -4.07 12.64 11.84
C LEU A 74 -3.14 13.61 11.10
N SER A 75 -3.62 14.31 10.07
CA SER A 75 -2.82 15.27 9.29
C SER A 75 -2.36 16.48 10.11
N GLN A 76 -3.02 16.75 11.24
CA GLN A 76 -2.69 17.85 12.16
C GLN A 76 -1.75 17.40 13.28
N CYS A 77 -1.48 16.09 13.40
CA CYS A 77 -0.54 15.57 14.39
C CYS A 77 0.88 16.02 14.11
N ARG A 78 1.64 16.23 15.21
CA ARG A 78 3.01 16.76 15.16
C ARG A 78 4.02 15.73 15.70
N PRO A 79 5.29 15.82 15.30
CA PRO A 79 6.37 15.05 15.90
C PRO A 79 6.36 15.17 17.44
N GLY A 80 6.67 14.05 18.11
CA GLY A 80 6.64 13.91 19.56
C GLY A 80 5.32 13.39 20.12
N GLN A 81 4.22 13.44 19.38
CA GLN A 81 2.97 12.82 19.81
C GLN A 81 3.04 11.28 19.67
N THR A 82 2.29 10.58 20.52
CA THR A 82 2.24 9.12 20.53
C THR A 82 0.88 8.59 20.07
N LEU A 83 0.89 7.47 19.35
CA LEU A 83 -0.30 6.77 18.86
C LEU A 83 -0.18 5.28 19.16
N GLY A 84 -1.22 4.70 19.74
CA GLY A 84 -1.35 3.25 19.85
C GLY A 84 -1.66 2.62 18.48
N ALA A 85 -1.10 1.46 18.21
CA ALA A 85 -1.42 0.70 17.02
C ALA A 85 -1.41 -0.81 17.25
N LEU A 86 -2.25 -1.54 16.52
CA LEU A 86 -2.06 -2.96 16.29
C LEU A 86 -1.20 -3.14 15.04
N THR A 87 -0.15 -3.95 15.12
CA THR A 87 0.80 -4.22 14.03
C THR A 87 0.86 -5.69 13.67
N GLY A 88 1.50 -6.04 12.55
CA GLY A 88 1.58 -7.40 12.05
C GLY A 88 0.22 -7.94 11.64
N LEU A 89 -0.58 -7.12 11.00
CA LEU A 89 -1.92 -7.44 10.53
C LEU A 89 -1.92 -7.77 9.04
N GLY A 90 -2.77 -8.73 8.69
CA GLY A 90 -2.93 -9.21 7.32
C GLY A 90 -1.76 -10.03 6.80
N ASN A 91 -1.98 -10.65 5.65
CA ASN A 91 -0.96 -11.35 4.87
C ASN A 91 -0.35 -10.38 3.86
N GLY A 92 0.97 -10.31 3.80
CA GLY A 92 1.67 -9.50 2.82
C GLY A 92 1.87 -10.22 1.48
N PHE A 93 2.61 -9.56 0.59
CA PHE A 93 3.09 -10.17 -0.66
C PHE A 93 4.16 -11.22 -0.35
N ASP A 94 4.04 -12.37 -0.97
CA ASP A 94 5.06 -13.41 -0.92
C ASP A 94 6.15 -13.11 -1.95
N VAL A 95 7.27 -12.57 -1.49
CA VAL A 95 8.43 -12.21 -2.33
C VAL A 95 9.00 -13.44 -3.06
N ALA A 96 8.93 -14.62 -2.44
CA ALA A 96 9.44 -15.85 -3.06
C ALA A 96 8.55 -16.30 -4.23
N ALA A 97 7.24 -16.07 -4.13
CA ALA A 97 6.28 -16.41 -5.19
C ALA A 97 6.25 -15.39 -6.35
N CYS A 98 6.90 -14.24 -6.20
CA CYS A 98 7.08 -13.30 -7.31
C CYS A 98 8.11 -13.84 -8.31
N GLY A 99 7.92 -13.55 -9.61
CA GLY A 99 8.89 -13.87 -10.67
C GLY A 99 10.18 -13.05 -10.58
N GLU A 100 11.14 -13.36 -11.44
CA GLU A 100 12.39 -12.61 -11.56
C GLU A 100 12.12 -11.15 -11.94
N THR A 101 11.30 -10.94 -12.97
CA THR A 101 10.82 -9.64 -13.41
C THR A 101 9.39 -9.42 -12.90
N THR A 102 9.26 -8.70 -11.80
CA THR A 102 7.96 -8.41 -11.18
C THR A 102 7.49 -6.99 -11.51
N LEU A 103 6.29 -6.87 -12.08
CA LEU A 103 5.65 -5.58 -12.35
C LEU A 103 4.85 -5.11 -11.14
N LEU A 104 5.24 -3.99 -10.56
CA LEU A 104 4.57 -3.35 -9.43
C LEU A 104 3.61 -2.28 -9.95
N ILE A 105 2.34 -2.35 -9.59
CA ILE A 105 1.32 -1.43 -10.09
C ILE A 105 0.61 -0.76 -8.92
N GLY A 106 0.85 0.53 -8.75
CA GLY A 106 0.25 1.34 -7.69
C GLY A 106 -0.71 2.39 -8.24
N GLY A 107 -1.95 2.44 -7.75
CA GLY A 107 -2.90 3.49 -8.10
C GLY A 107 -3.18 4.44 -6.94
N GLY A 108 -2.84 5.73 -7.06
CA GLY A 108 -3.02 6.71 -6.00
C GLY A 108 -2.43 6.24 -4.69
N ILE A 109 -3.23 6.17 -3.62
CA ILE A 109 -2.75 5.71 -2.29
C ILE A 109 -2.42 4.20 -2.23
N GLY A 110 -2.54 3.46 -3.33
CA GLY A 110 -2.02 2.11 -3.49
C GLY A 110 -0.53 2.03 -3.84
N VAL A 111 0.12 3.15 -4.14
CA VAL A 111 1.57 3.24 -4.43
C VAL A 111 2.45 2.83 -3.23
N PRO A 112 2.17 3.24 -1.99
CA PRO A 112 3.01 2.95 -0.83
C PRO A 112 3.36 1.47 -0.60
N PRO A 113 2.41 0.52 -0.59
CA PRO A 113 2.75 -0.90 -0.42
C PRO A 113 3.66 -1.45 -1.52
N MET A 114 3.58 -0.89 -2.74
CA MET A 114 4.45 -1.26 -3.86
C MET A 114 5.89 -0.84 -3.63
N TYR A 115 6.12 0.29 -2.96
CA TYR A 115 7.47 0.74 -2.60
C TYR A 115 8.17 -0.23 -1.63
N GLY A 116 7.50 -0.61 -0.55
CA GLY A 116 8.04 -1.60 0.38
C GLY A 116 8.28 -2.95 -0.28
N LEU A 117 7.42 -3.37 -1.20
CA LEU A 117 7.60 -4.59 -1.98
C LEU A 117 8.81 -4.47 -2.93
N ALA A 118 8.99 -3.33 -3.61
CA ALA A 118 10.15 -3.08 -4.47
C ALA A 118 11.46 -3.28 -3.71
N ARG A 119 11.59 -2.71 -2.52
CA ARG A 119 12.78 -2.86 -1.67
C ARG A 119 13.05 -4.33 -1.31
N ARG A 120 12.03 -5.10 -0.99
CA ARG A 120 12.18 -6.52 -0.62
C ARG A 120 12.52 -7.40 -1.83
N LEU A 121 11.96 -7.09 -3.01
CA LEU A 121 12.32 -7.78 -4.26
C LEU A 121 13.78 -7.52 -4.66
N LEU A 122 14.24 -6.27 -4.61
CA LEU A 122 15.63 -5.92 -4.86
C LEU A 122 16.58 -6.60 -3.87
N ALA A 123 16.24 -6.61 -2.58
CA ALA A 123 17.03 -7.31 -1.57
C ALA A 123 17.07 -8.83 -1.78
N ALA A 124 16.09 -9.41 -2.47
CA ALA A 124 16.06 -10.81 -2.89
C ALA A 124 16.74 -11.06 -4.26
N GLY A 125 17.39 -10.05 -4.85
CA GLY A 125 18.10 -10.13 -6.12
C GLY A 125 17.21 -10.08 -7.35
N LYS A 126 15.90 -9.76 -7.20
CA LYS A 126 14.93 -9.68 -8.29
C LYS A 126 14.92 -8.30 -8.95
N THR A 127 14.33 -8.23 -10.13
CA THR A 127 14.29 -7.02 -10.97
C THR A 127 12.84 -6.47 -11.06
N PRO A 128 12.38 -5.66 -10.08
CA PRO A 128 11.06 -5.04 -10.16
C PRO A 128 11.03 -3.86 -11.13
N ASN A 129 9.91 -3.71 -11.85
CA ASN A 129 9.54 -2.51 -12.59
C ASN A 129 8.26 -1.93 -11.99
N ALA A 130 7.99 -0.64 -12.15
CA ALA A 130 6.83 0.01 -11.54
C ALA A 130 5.99 0.82 -12.53
N ILE A 131 4.68 0.76 -12.37
CA ILE A 131 3.71 1.67 -12.98
C ILE A 131 2.93 2.35 -11.87
N LEU A 132 3.00 3.69 -11.81
CA LEU A 132 2.33 4.51 -10.83
C LEU A 132 1.23 5.32 -11.50
N GLY A 133 -0.02 5.05 -11.14
CA GLY A 133 -1.20 5.72 -11.73
C GLY A 133 -1.78 6.79 -10.82
N PHE A 134 -2.04 7.97 -11.39
CA PHE A 134 -2.65 9.11 -10.72
C PHE A 134 -3.73 9.75 -11.59
N ASN A 135 -4.57 10.62 -11.04
CA ASN A 135 -5.52 11.37 -11.87
C ASN A 135 -4.83 12.52 -12.60
N THR A 136 -3.93 13.23 -11.92
CA THR A 136 -3.25 14.43 -12.43
C THR A 136 -1.77 14.45 -12.03
N ALA A 137 -0.96 15.28 -12.69
CA ALA A 137 0.43 15.51 -12.33
C ALA A 137 0.62 15.99 -10.87
N GLN A 138 -0.34 16.73 -10.32
CA GLN A 138 -0.26 17.29 -8.97
C GLN A 138 -0.45 16.23 -7.89
N GLU A 139 -1.18 15.14 -8.18
CA GLU A 139 -1.41 14.04 -7.24
C GLU A 139 -0.21 13.08 -7.14
N ARG A 140 0.83 13.29 -7.91
CA ARG A 140 2.00 12.42 -8.05
C ARG A 140 2.89 12.47 -6.81
N PHE A 141 3.35 11.30 -6.36
CA PHE A 141 4.33 11.14 -5.30
C PHE A 141 5.08 9.83 -5.45
N TYR A 142 6.24 9.71 -4.84
CA TYR A 142 7.08 8.52 -4.74
C TYR A 142 7.73 8.05 -6.07
N GLU A 143 7.61 8.79 -7.16
CA GLU A 143 8.28 8.45 -8.43
C GLU A 143 9.80 8.49 -8.29
N GLU A 144 10.32 9.55 -7.67
CA GLU A 144 11.77 9.72 -7.47
C GLU A 144 12.30 8.69 -6.46
N GLU A 145 11.52 8.33 -5.46
CA GLU A 145 11.88 7.30 -4.49
C GLU A 145 12.04 5.91 -5.17
N PHE A 146 11.14 5.54 -6.08
CA PHE A 146 11.29 4.32 -6.87
C PHE A 146 12.51 4.38 -7.79
N ARG A 147 12.75 5.49 -8.47
CA ARG A 147 13.92 5.69 -9.32
C ARG A 147 15.22 5.64 -8.53
N ALA A 148 15.25 6.20 -7.34
CA ALA A 148 16.41 6.16 -6.44
C ALA A 148 16.77 4.73 -6.00
N LEU A 149 15.80 3.80 -5.98
CA LEU A 149 16.05 2.37 -5.79
C LEU A 149 16.61 1.67 -7.04
N GLY A 150 16.70 2.35 -8.18
CA GLY A 150 17.05 1.74 -9.46
C GLY A 150 15.89 1.04 -10.17
N VAL A 151 14.65 1.24 -9.70
CA VAL A 151 13.44 0.65 -10.30
C VAL A 151 13.03 1.46 -11.52
N GLN A 152 12.92 0.80 -12.68
CA GLN A 152 12.35 1.44 -13.87
C GLN A 152 10.89 1.79 -13.61
N THR A 153 10.57 3.07 -13.66
CA THR A 153 9.28 3.60 -13.22
C THR A 153 8.59 4.38 -14.34
N VAL A 154 7.38 3.96 -14.66
CA VAL A 154 6.47 4.65 -15.57
C VAL A 154 5.35 5.29 -14.75
N VAL A 155 5.02 6.54 -15.05
CA VAL A 155 3.87 7.23 -14.46
C VAL A 155 2.78 7.39 -15.51
N THR A 156 1.54 7.12 -15.11
CA THR A 156 0.35 7.42 -15.91
C THR A 156 -0.50 8.48 -15.21
N THR A 157 -1.09 9.40 -15.98
CA THR A 157 -2.09 10.34 -15.47
C THR A 157 -3.34 10.29 -16.33
N ALA A 158 -4.50 10.18 -15.68
CA ALA A 158 -5.78 10.04 -16.38
C ALA A 158 -6.07 11.23 -17.31
N ASP A 159 -5.68 12.44 -16.89
CA ASP A 159 -5.85 13.67 -17.67
C ASP A 159 -4.74 13.92 -18.71
N GLY A 160 -3.64 13.16 -18.67
CA GLY A 160 -2.49 13.32 -19.56
C GLY A 160 -1.57 14.48 -19.19
N SER A 161 -1.70 15.03 -17.99
CA SER A 161 -0.87 16.17 -17.55
C SER A 161 0.59 15.81 -17.26
N TYR A 162 0.90 14.50 -17.13
CA TYR A 162 2.26 14.00 -16.96
C TYR A 162 2.38 12.51 -17.33
N GLY A 163 3.54 12.12 -17.89
CA GLY A 163 3.85 10.74 -18.24
C GLY A 163 2.96 10.19 -19.36
N VAL A 164 2.52 8.95 -19.23
CA VAL A 164 1.61 8.34 -20.19
C VAL A 164 0.18 8.78 -19.88
N ARG A 165 -0.53 9.29 -20.88
CA ARG A 165 -1.94 9.64 -20.74
C ARG A 165 -2.79 8.38 -20.63
N GLY A 166 -3.63 8.30 -19.59
CA GLY A 166 -4.55 7.18 -19.39
C GLY A 166 -4.36 6.50 -18.04
N PHE A 167 -4.72 5.22 -18.00
CA PHE A 167 -4.67 4.39 -16.79
C PHE A 167 -3.44 3.47 -16.79
N VAL A 168 -3.19 2.82 -15.69
CA VAL A 168 -2.05 1.88 -15.54
C VAL A 168 -2.09 0.75 -16.57
N THR A 169 -3.26 0.38 -17.07
CA THR A 169 -3.45 -0.62 -18.14
C THR A 169 -2.92 -0.18 -19.50
N ASP A 170 -2.82 1.14 -19.73
CA ASP A 170 -2.33 1.69 -21.01
C ASP A 170 -0.80 1.70 -21.08
N ALA A 171 -0.14 1.41 -19.95
CA ALA A 171 1.31 1.36 -19.84
C ALA A 171 1.86 -0.05 -19.54
N LEU A 172 1.03 -1.11 -19.66
CA LEU A 172 1.48 -2.47 -19.38
C LEU A 172 2.56 -2.88 -20.41
N PRO A 173 3.76 -3.33 -19.94
CA PRO A 173 4.79 -3.84 -20.82
C PRO A 173 4.43 -5.24 -21.32
N GLU A 174 5.05 -5.65 -22.44
CA GLU A 174 4.86 -7.00 -22.99
C GLU A 174 5.57 -8.08 -22.17
N VAL A 175 6.67 -7.73 -21.50
CA VAL A 175 7.53 -8.67 -20.80
C VAL A 175 7.57 -8.42 -19.29
N TYR A 176 7.03 -9.34 -18.56
CA TYR A 176 7.14 -9.49 -17.09
C TYR A 176 6.66 -10.91 -16.71
N ASP A 177 7.08 -11.41 -15.55
CA ASP A 177 6.74 -12.77 -15.10
C ASP A 177 5.45 -12.78 -14.26
N THR A 178 5.38 -11.84 -13.32
CA THR A 178 4.26 -11.67 -12.39
C THR A 178 3.95 -10.19 -12.20
N PHE A 179 2.74 -9.87 -11.77
CA PHE A 179 2.43 -8.53 -11.32
C PHE A 179 1.91 -8.49 -9.89
N CYS A 180 2.19 -7.40 -9.19
CA CYS A 180 1.65 -7.08 -7.88
C CYS A 180 0.96 -5.72 -7.94
N ALA A 181 -0.29 -5.64 -7.51
CA ALA A 181 -1.05 -4.41 -7.64
C ALA A 181 -1.77 -4.01 -6.34
N CYS A 182 -1.81 -2.69 -6.09
CA CYS A 182 -2.61 -2.08 -5.05
C CYS A 182 -3.22 -0.77 -5.56
N GLY A 183 -4.49 -0.52 -5.27
CA GLY A 183 -5.20 0.68 -5.69
C GLY A 183 -6.71 0.49 -5.75
N PRO A 184 -7.43 1.43 -6.38
CA PRO A 184 -8.88 1.39 -6.46
C PRO A 184 -9.42 0.11 -7.12
N LEU A 185 -10.51 -0.43 -6.61
CA LEU A 185 -11.12 -1.67 -7.12
C LEU A 185 -11.39 -1.65 -8.65
N PRO A 186 -11.84 -0.54 -9.27
CA PRO A 186 -11.97 -0.49 -10.74
C PRO A 186 -10.66 -0.72 -11.47
N MET A 187 -9.54 -0.17 -10.96
CA MET A 187 -8.20 -0.40 -11.51
C MET A 187 -7.81 -1.88 -11.40
N LEU A 188 -7.98 -2.48 -10.23
CA LEU A 188 -7.64 -3.89 -10.01
C LEU A 188 -8.48 -4.82 -10.92
N ARG A 189 -9.75 -4.51 -11.12
CA ARG A 189 -10.63 -5.23 -12.06
C ARG A 189 -10.17 -5.08 -13.52
N ALA A 190 -9.74 -3.89 -13.92
CA ALA A 190 -9.21 -3.65 -15.27
C ALA A 190 -7.92 -4.44 -15.50
N LEU A 191 -7.01 -4.44 -14.51
CA LEU A 191 -5.78 -5.24 -14.55
C LEU A 191 -6.05 -6.75 -14.63
N CYS A 192 -7.04 -7.27 -13.90
CA CYS A 192 -7.42 -8.68 -14.00
C CYS A 192 -7.87 -9.09 -15.40
N ARG A 193 -8.43 -8.17 -16.18
CA ARG A 193 -8.88 -8.41 -17.56
C ARG A 193 -7.76 -8.22 -18.59
N ALA A 194 -6.89 -7.23 -18.36
CA ALA A 194 -5.84 -6.83 -19.31
C ALA A 194 -4.56 -7.64 -19.16
N ALA A 195 -4.16 -7.99 -17.94
CA ALA A 195 -2.94 -8.75 -17.70
C ALA A 195 -3.17 -10.26 -17.88
N ASP A 196 -2.37 -10.89 -18.69
CA ASP A 196 -2.41 -12.36 -18.95
C ASP A 196 -1.55 -13.16 -17.96
N LYS A 197 -0.65 -12.52 -17.26
CA LYS A 197 0.28 -13.14 -16.29
C LYS A 197 -0.36 -13.39 -14.94
N PRO A 198 0.19 -14.32 -14.14
CA PRO A 198 -0.19 -14.48 -12.74
C PRO A 198 0.09 -13.21 -11.95
N GLY A 199 -0.72 -12.95 -10.94
CA GLY A 199 -0.57 -11.73 -10.16
C GLY A 199 -1.11 -11.81 -8.75
N PHE A 200 -0.78 -10.80 -7.97
CA PHE A 200 -1.23 -10.60 -6.60
C PHE A 200 -1.89 -9.22 -6.47
N LEU A 201 -3.03 -9.19 -5.82
CA LEU A 201 -3.85 -7.99 -5.65
C LEU A 201 -4.01 -7.69 -4.17
N SER A 202 -3.63 -6.49 -3.75
CA SER A 202 -3.95 -5.99 -2.41
C SER A 202 -5.32 -5.32 -2.46
N LEU A 203 -6.28 -5.90 -1.75
CA LEU A 203 -7.66 -5.44 -1.70
C LEU A 203 -7.92 -4.62 -0.44
N GLU A 204 -8.83 -3.68 -0.52
CA GLU A 204 -9.26 -2.84 0.58
C GLU A 204 -10.72 -3.14 0.95
N ALA A 205 -11.02 -3.06 2.24
CA ALA A 205 -12.37 -3.10 2.78
C ALA A 205 -12.46 -2.25 4.05
N ARG A 206 -13.65 -1.82 4.40
CA ARG A 206 -13.87 -1.20 5.72
C ARG A 206 -13.61 -2.21 6.81
N MET A 207 -12.75 -1.84 7.75
CA MET A 207 -12.35 -2.72 8.86
C MET A 207 -12.89 -2.21 10.19
N GLY A 208 -13.31 -3.15 11.05
CA GLY A 208 -13.66 -2.83 12.43
C GLY A 208 -12.56 -3.27 13.38
N CYS A 209 -12.22 -4.57 13.38
CA CYS A 209 -11.22 -5.12 14.30
C CYS A 209 -9.80 -5.25 13.72
N GLY A 210 -9.65 -5.41 12.40
CA GLY A 210 -8.36 -5.57 11.74
C GLY A 210 -7.72 -6.97 11.84
N PHE A 211 -8.29 -7.90 12.64
CA PHE A 211 -7.70 -9.23 12.90
C PHE A 211 -8.66 -10.42 12.68
N GLY A 212 -9.83 -10.18 12.07
CA GLY A 212 -10.73 -11.25 11.62
C GLY A 212 -11.84 -11.64 12.58
N ALA A 213 -12.04 -10.97 13.72
CA ALA A 213 -13.08 -11.32 14.69
C ALA A 213 -14.47 -10.81 14.30
N CYS A 214 -14.60 -9.59 13.80
CA CYS A 214 -15.89 -8.92 13.57
C CYS A 214 -16.56 -9.26 12.24
N MET A 215 -15.88 -9.91 11.31
CA MET A 215 -16.33 -10.25 9.95
C MET A 215 -16.69 -9.06 9.05
N GLY A 216 -16.54 -7.81 9.52
CA GLY A 216 -16.98 -6.60 8.83
C GLY A 216 -16.26 -6.28 7.51
N CYS A 217 -15.06 -6.85 7.28
CA CYS A 217 -14.28 -6.70 6.04
C CYS A 217 -14.42 -7.90 5.08
N THR A 218 -15.48 -8.70 5.22
CA THR A 218 -15.72 -9.85 4.35
C THR A 218 -16.07 -9.40 2.94
N ILE A 219 -15.42 -10.00 1.96
CA ILE A 219 -15.67 -9.83 0.53
C ILE A 219 -15.96 -11.19 -0.11
N GLU A 220 -16.75 -11.20 -1.18
CA GLU A 220 -16.95 -12.38 -2.00
C GLU A 220 -15.79 -12.57 -2.97
N THR A 221 -15.28 -13.79 -3.02
CA THR A 221 -14.23 -14.23 -3.95
C THR A 221 -14.66 -15.50 -4.68
N LEU A 222 -13.94 -15.90 -5.72
CA LEU A 222 -14.19 -17.17 -6.44
C LEU A 222 -14.07 -18.40 -5.52
N ASN A 223 -13.34 -18.27 -4.42
CA ASN A 223 -13.14 -19.32 -3.41
C ASN A 223 -14.00 -19.11 -2.15
N GLY A 224 -15.16 -18.44 -2.29
CA GLY A 224 -16.08 -18.10 -1.21
C GLY A 224 -15.68 -16.83 -0.43
N PRO A 225 -16.43 -16.53 0.65
CA PRO A 225 -16.21 -15.31 1.41
C PRO A 225 -14.85 -15.30 2.12
N LYS A 226 -14.14 -14.17 2.06
CA LYS A 226 -12.83 -13.96 2.68
C LYS A 226 -12.82 -12.62 3.42
N ARG A 227 -12.20 -12.60 4.61
CA ARG A 227 -11.97 -11.35 5.37
C ARG A 227 -10.68 -10.72 4.90
N VAL A 228 -10.75 -9.50 4.40
CA VAL A 228 -9.57 -8.77 3.90
C VAL A 228 -8.49 -8.64 4.98
N CYS A 229 -8.86 -8.43 6.25
CA CYS A 229 -7.91 -8.28 7.33
C CYS A 229 -7.25 -9.60 7.79
N ARG A 230 -7.81 -10.77 7.46
CA ARG A 230 -7.33 -12.06 7.97
C ARG A 230 -6.75 -12.95 6.88
N GLU A 231 -7.53 -13.18 5.81
CA GLU A 231 -7.13 -13.98 4.65
C GLU A 231 -6.40 -13.15 3.58
N GLY A 232 -6.54 -11.80 3.61
CA GLY A 232 -5.83 -10.81 2.81
C GLY A 232 -4.91 -9.95 3.67
N PRO A 233 -4.64 -8.69 3.25
CA PRO A 233 -5.22 -7.98 2.09
C PRO A 233 -4.76 -8.49 0.73
N VAL A 234 -3.65 -9.23 0.66
CA VAL A 234 -3.07 -9.72 -0.58
C VAL A 234 -3.68 -11.07 -0.97
N PHE A 235 -4.24 -11.13 -2.16
CA PHE A 235 -4.84 -12.33 -2.76
C PHE A 235 -4.22 -12.63 -4.12
N ARG A 236 -4.17 -13.89 -4.51
CA ARG A 236 -3.83 -14.25 -5.89
C ARG A 236 -4.98 -13.85 -6.82
N LYS A 237 -4.59 -13.42 -8.04
CA LYS A 237 -5.52 -13.17 -9.14
C LYS A 237 -6.31 -14.43 -9.51
#